data_6c534a0114d9908d4f470413beab4a96
#
_entry.id   6c534a0114d9908d4f470413beab4a96
#
_cell.length_a   1.000
_cell.length_b   1.000
_cell.length_c   1.000
_cell.angle_alpha   90.00
_cell.angle_beta   90.00
_cell.angle_gamma   90.00
#
_symmetry.space_group_name_H-M   'P 1'
#
loop_
_entity.id
_entity.type
_entity.pdbx_description
1 polymer ?
#
loop_
_entity_poly.entity_id
_entity_poly.type
_entity_poly.pdbx_seq_one_letter_code
_entity_poly.pdbx_strand_id
1 'polypeptide(L)'
;MLSMQKPNVDDSLTLLTDAGKTEAIVAEVLDNPATEEGVLLKVMTRGPFEQGHQVWIVDRDGSKVGATVEKVVTETIDKEVTLSTVLPA
;
A
#
# COMPACT_ATOMS: atom_id res chain seq x y z
N MET A 1 -6.94 22.54 -0.68
CA MET A 1 -6.19 21.51 0.04
C MET A 1 -6.31 20.17 -0.69
N LEU A 2 -5.21 19.53 -0.86
CA LEU A 2 -5.19 18.22 -1.51
C LEU A 2 -4.97 17.14 -0.47
N SER A 3 -5.84 16.19 -0.43
CA SER A 3 -5.65 15.00 0.36
C SER A 3 -5.61 13.81 -0.58
N MET A 4 -4.86 12.80 -0.19
CA MET A 4 -4.82 11.57 -0.93
C MET A 4 -6.15 10.86 -0.79
N GLN A 5 -6.83 10.60 -1.89
CA GLN A 5 -8.08 9.84 -1.86
C GLN A 5 -7.77 8.34 -1.74
N LYS A 6 -8.74 7.60 -1.22
CA LYS A 6 -8.63 6.15 -1.21
C LYS A 6 -8.43 5.65 -2.64
N PRO A 7 -7.41 4.84 -2.89
CA PRO A 7 -7.24 4.24 -4.21
C PRO A 7 -8.38 3.28 -4.50
N ASN A 8 -8.67 3.11 -5.77
CA ASN A 8 -9.66 2.15 -6.21
C ASN A 8 -8.99 0.84 -6.59
N VAL A 9 -9.79 -0.23 -6.60
CA VAL A 9 -9.32 -1.52 -7.11
C VAL A 9 -8.83 -1.33 -8.55
N ASP A 10 -7.73 -1.99 -8.89
CA ASP A 10 -7.03 -1.91 -10.16
C ASP A 10 -6.21 -0.63 -10.37
N ASP A 11 -6.21 0.28 -9.42
CA ASP A 11 -5.32 1.44 -9.49
C ASP A 11 -3.87 1.02 -9.32
N SER A 12 -3.01 1.71 -10.05
CA SER A 12 -1.58 1.52 -9.96
C SER A 12 -0.99 2.44 -8.89
N LEU A 13 -0.20 1.88 -8.00
CA LEU A 13 0.49 2.64 -6.96
C LEU A 13 1.99 2.43 -7.06
N THR A 14 2.75 3.42 -6.62
CA THR A 14 4.19 3.26 -6.46
C THR A 14 4.49 3.11 -4.98
N LEU A 15 5.23 2.07 -4.64
CA LEU A 15 5.67 1.83 -3.27
C LEU A 15 7.16 2.12 -3.19
N LEU A 16 7.54 2.96 -2.26
CA LEU A 16 8.93 3.34 -2.04
C LEU A 16 9.46 2.62 -0.80
N THR A 17 10.55 1.89 -0.99
CA THR A 17 11.23 1.17 0.09
C THR A 17 12.72 1.51 0.05
N ASP A 18 13.49 0.95 1.00
CA ASP A 18 14.94 1.09 1.01
C ASP A 18 15.59 0.48 -0.25
N ALA A 19 14.91 -0.47 -0.87
CA ALA A 19 15.38 -1.09 -2.11
C ALA A 19 15.04 -0.27 -3.36
N GLY A 20 14.24 0.80 -3.21
CA GLY A 20 13.84 1.65 -4.33
C GLY A 20 12.34 1.66 -4.55
N LYS A 21 11.93 2.00 -5.75
CA LYS A 21 10.52 2.11 -6.11
C LYS A 21 10.03 0.81 -6.73
N THR A 22 8.84 0.40 -6.33
CA THR A 22 8.20 -0.80 -6.88
C THR A 22 6.76 -0.46 -7.22
N GLU A 23 6.31 -0.88 -8.37
CA GLU A 23 4.91 -0.70 -8.77
C GLU A 23 4.04 -1.80 -8.15
N ALA A 24 2.83 -1.42 -7.80
CA ALA A 24 1.85 -2.33 -7.25
C ALA A 24 0.47 -1.98 -7.79
N ILE A 25 -0.39 -2.98 -7.88
CA ILE A 25 -1.77 -2.81 -8.33
C ILE A 25 -2.68 -3.13 -7.17
N VAL A 26 -3.62 -2.23 -6.89
CA VAL A 26 -4.58 -2.41 -5.80
C VAL A 26 -5.54 -3.53 -6.14
N ALA A 27 -5.55 -4.57 -5.31
CA ALA A 27 -6.46 -5.69 -5.45
C ALA A 27 -7.72 -5.51 -4.60
N GLU A 28 -7.60 -4.88 -3.43
CA GLU A 28 -8.73 -4.69 -2.54
C GLU A 28 -8.45 -3.53 -1.58
N VAL A 29 -9.50 -2.80 -1.23
CA VAL A 29 -9.42 -1.72 -0.25
C VAL A 29 -10.41 -2.02 0.86
N LEU A 30 -9.92 -2.13 2.09
CA LEU A 30 -10.71 -2.47 3.27
C LEU A 30 -10.54 -1.42 4.36
N ASP A 31 -11.55 -1.28 5.20
CA ASP A 31 -11.41 -0.47 6.40
C ASP A 31 -10.59 -1.23 7.43
N ASN A 32 -9.71 -0.52 8.12
CA ASN A 32 -8.91 -1.13 9.18
C ASN A 32 -9.75 -1.18 10.46
N PRO A 33 -10.07 -2.37 10.99
CA PRO A 33 -10.89 -2.47 12.19
C PRO A 33 -10.20 -1.96 13.46
N ALA A 34 -8.88 -1.79 13.43
CA ALA A 34 -8.13 -1.33 14.59
C ALA A 34 -8.15 0.19 14.75
N THR A 35 -8.45 0.94 13.70
CA THR A 35 -8.51 2.40 13.74
C THR A 35 -9.64 2.92 12.86
N GLU A 36 -10.27 4.02 13.29
CA GLU A 36 -11.39 4.60 12.53
C GLU A 36 -10.96 5.18 11.19
N GLU A 37 -9.75 5.73 11.13
CA GLU A 37 -9.26 6.41 9.94
C GLU A 37 -8.33 5.55 9.11
N GLY A 38 -8.01 4.35 9.58
CA GLY A 38 -7.10 3.45 8.91
C GLY A 38 -7.76 2.70 7.77
N VAL A 39 -6.95 2.35 6.80
CA VAL A 39 -7.36 1.48 5.70
C VAL A 39 -6.36 0.36 5.53
N LEU A 40 -6.83 -0.77 5.05
CA LEU A 40 -6.01 -1.89 4.64
C LEU A 40 -6.06 -1.98 3.12
N LEU A 41 -4.90 -1.91 2.51
CA LEU A 41 -4.78 -2.00 1.05
C LEU A 41 -4.13 -3.34 0.72
N LYS A 42 -4.82 -4.17 -0.03
CA LYS A 42 -4.23 -5.37 -0.59
C LYS A 42 -3.75 -5.05 -1.98
N VAL A 43 -2.46 -5.21 -2.21
CA VAL A 43 -1.85 -4.87 -3.49
C VAL A 43 -1.09 -6.08 -4.01
N MET A 44 -1.05 -6.19 -5.33
CA MET A 44 -0.25 -7.21 -6.01
C MET A 44 1.03 -6.55 -6.49
N THR A 45 2.15 -7.12 -6.12
CA THR A 45 3.46 -6.57 -6.46
C THR A 45 4.51 -7.68 -6.53
N ARG A 46 5.63 -7.38 -7.16
CA ARG A 46 6.77 -8.31 -7.27
C ARG A 46 7.94 -7.93 -6.38
N GLY A 47 7.82 -6.82 -5.66
CA GLY A 47 8.93 -6.32 -4.85
C GLY A 47 9.25 -7.18 -3.64
N PRO A 48 10.43 -6.96 -3.04
CA PRO A 48 10.83 -7.65 -1.82
C PRO A 48 10.17 -7.00 -0.60
N PHE A 49 9.04 -7.54 -0.19
CA PHE A 49 8.31 -7.03 0.98
C PHE A 49 8.30 -8.07 2.08
N GLU A 50 8.41 -7.62 3.32
CA GLU A 50 8.34 -8.47 4.50
C GLU A 50 7.40 -7.88 5.53
N GLN A 51 6.73 -8.74 6.26
CA GLN A 51 5.82 -8.32 7.33
C GLN A 51 6.54 -7.47 8.37
N GLY A 52 5.91 -6.38 8.76
CA GLY A 52 6.45 -5.46 9.76
C GLY A 52 7.30 -4.34 9.18
N HIS A 53 7.65 -4.41 7.92
CA HIS A 53 8.43 -3.35 7.27
C HIS A 53 7.56 -2.15 6.98
N GLN A 54 8.18 -0.97 7.00
CA GLN A 54 7.51 0.27 6.64
C GLN A 54 7.82 0.63 5.20
N VAL A 55 6.79 1.07 4.49
CA VAL A 55 6.92 1.51 3.11
C VAL A 55 6.22 2.86 2.95
N TRP A 56 6.48 3.54 1.84
CA TRP A 56 5.83 4.78 1.50
C TRP A 56 5.01 4.57 0.24
N ILE A 57 3.74 4.97 0.29
CA ILE A 57 2.89 4.97 -0.90
C ILE A 57 3.04 6.33 -1.54
N VAL A 58 3.46 6.35 -2.79
CA VAL A 58 3.67 7.59 -3.54
C VAL A 58 2.51 7.79 -4.50
N ASP A 59 1.84 8.91 -4.37
CA ASP A 59 0.73 9.27 -5.24
C ASP A 59 1.22 9.97 -6.51
N ARG A 60 0.32 10.20 -7.44
CA ARG A 60 0.61 10.82 -8.73
C ARG A 60 1.18 12.23 -8.61
N ASP A 61 0.77 12.96 -7.59
CA ASP A 61 1.25 14.33 -7.35
C ASP A 61 2.57 14.36 -6.57
N GLY A 62 3.13 13.21 -6.24
CA GLY A 62 4.36 13.11 -5.48
C GLY A 62 4.17 13.04 -3.98
N SER A 63 2.94 13.08 -3.50
CA SER A 63 2.64 12.93 -2.07
C SER A 63 2.99 11.55 -1.59
N LYS A 64 3.54 11.46 -0.38
CA LYS A 64 3.95 10.19 0.24
C LYS A 64 3.12 9.94 1.49
N VAL A 65 2.66 8.71 1.63
CA VAL A 65 1.93 8.28 2.82
C VAL A 65 2.63 7.05 3.38
N GLY A 66 2.93 7.09 4.67
CA GLY A 66 3.55 5.95 5.34
C GLY A 66 2.58 4.79 5.49
N ALA A 67 3.07 3.58 5.29
CA ALA A 67 2.28 2.37 5.44
C ALA A 67 3.14 1.27 6.05
N THR A 68 2.49 0.34 6.75
CA THR A 68 3.17 -0.80 7.35
C THR A 68 2.70 -2.07 6.65
N VAL A 69 3.65 -2.95 6.32
CA VAL A 69 3.33 -4.24 5.74
C VAL A 69 2.78 -5.14 6.84
N GLU A 70 1.50 -5.45 6.77
CA GLU A 70 0.83 -6.29 7.76
C GLU A 70 0.94 -7.78 7.43
N LYS A 71 0.89 -8.12 6.14
CA LYS A 71 0.90 -9.50 5.70
C LYS A 71 1.44 -9.59 4.29
N VAL A 72 2.18 -10.66 4.02
CA VAL A 72 2.68 -10.96 2.67
C VAL A 72 2.31 -12.40 2.35
N VAL A 73 1.60 -12.60 1.26
CA VAL A 73 1.28 -13.92 0.74
C VAL A 73 1.95 -14.05 -0.61
N THR A 74 2.89 -14.99 -0.72
CA THR A 74 3.58 -15.25 -1.98
C THR A 74 2.78 -16.27 -2.78
N GLU A 75 2.30 -15.85 -3.95
CA GLU A 75 1.66 -16.77 -4.86
C GLU A 75 2.72 -17.29 -5.86
N THR A 76 2.49 -17.26 -7.13
CA THR A 76 3.49 -17.79 -8.08
C THR A 76 4.67 -16.84 -8.27
N ILE A 77 4.44 -15.71 -8.92
CA ILE A 77 5.46 -14.70 -9.17
C ILE A 77 5.15 -13.45 -8.36
N ASP A 78 3.88 -13.08 -8.32
CA ASP A 78 3.42 -11.90 -7.60
C ASP A 78 3.17 -12.20 -6.14
N LYS A 79 3.27 -11.18 -5.31
CA LYS A 79 2.95 -11.25 -3.89
C LYS A 79 1.72 -10.41 -3.61
N GLU A 80 0.82 -10.93 -2.78
CA GLU A 80 -0.26 -10.13 -2.23
C GLU A 80 0.24 -9.53 -0.94
N VAL A 81 0.37 -8.21 -0.92
CA VAL A 81 0.87 -7.48 0.25
C VAL A 81 -0.27 -6.68 0.84
N THR A 82 -0.54 -6.89 2.12
CA THR A 82 -1.53 -6.10 2.86
C THR A 82 -0.83 -4.95 3.56
N LEU A 83 -1.20 -3.74 3.20
CA LEU A 83 -0.63 -2.52 3.76
C LEU A 83 -1.63 -1.85 4.69
N SER A 84 -1.15 -1.47 5.87
CA SER A 84 -1.94 -0.71 6.84
C SER A 84 -1.48 0.74 6.78
N THR A 85 -2.40 1.65 6.54
CA THR A 85 -2.07 3.08 6.46
C THR A 85 -3.24 3.93 6.93
N VAL A 86 -2.95 5.19 7.23
CA VAL A 86 -3.96 6.20 7.51
C VAL A 86 -3.84 7.24 6.41
N LEU A 87 -4.88 7.36 5.60
CA LEU A 87 -4.89 8.33 4.52
C LEU A 87 -5.29 9.70 5.07
N PRO A 88 -4.62 10.78 4.64
CA PRO A 88 -5.01 12.12 5.06
C PRO A 88 -6.41 12.47 4.54
N ALA A 89 -7.14 13.10 5.39
CA ALA A 89 -8.49 13.54 5.05
C ALA A 89 -8.47 14.87 4.32
#